data_fb894c481a22b213a09b6c85df72998a
#
_entry.id   fb894c481a22b213a09b6c85df72998a
#
_cell.length_a   1.000
_cell.length_b   1.000
_cell.length_c   1.000
_cell.angle_alpha   90.00
_cell.angle_beta   90.00
_cell.angle_gamma   90.00
#
_symmetry.space_group_name_H-M   'P 1'
#
loop_
_entity.id
_entity.type
_entity.pdbx_description
1 polymer ?
#
loop_
_entity_poly.entity_id
_entity_poly.type
_entity_poly.pdbx_seq_one_letter_code
_entity_poly.pdbx_strand_id
1 'polypeptide(L)'
;MKVDTVRGFISKSLRVPHPEIVQDEVESLSAYKKLSLLKKQLHKWSILSLNRQLGLYTESAQLRPGARILLFYSGVNNLGDALMDLSGRALLSGTSYKLDVVLDPSLAELFRHDRFFSKVYTDYREIDFDAYDFVILNKLGIRVIKEKIRYAGQARFTSLIGWYAGRNFNHIQFSYYSFNKILNSGIEEAALYRNSRLILDAPQSQDFPAQAWAGRIAISVGGRESNRIYGKWADVLARLDDDPKLSRYQYVLIGSDNGLKEASDLTAMSFRNLQLDSLVGKLKIHECYALIGQSKLFVGADGGLLHIAHAAGVPTVALFSDDIDPRTRYVENDFFRCTPLIGQTDVTSIEANDVVRVMKGALTR
;
A
#
# COMPACT_ATOMS: atom_id res chain seq x y z
N MET A 1 17.76 4.26 33.03
CA MET A 1 17.84 4.99 31.75
C MET A 1 17.81 6.48 32.08
N LYS A 2 18.78 7.29 31.63
CA LYS A 2 18.82 8.73 31.92
C LYS A 2 17.63 9.47 31.25
N VAL A 3 17.12 10.54 31.85
CA VAL A 3 15.96 11.31 31.35
C VAL A 3 16.16 11.77 29.90
N ASP A 4 17.37 12.18 29.55
CA ASP A 4 17.72 12.59 28.18
C ASP A 4 17.64 11.43 27.18
N THR A 5 17.95 10.21 27.59
CA THR A 5 17.80 8.98 26.77
C THR A 5 16.31 8.69 26.50
N VAL A 6 15.43 8.91 27.49
CA VAL A 6 13.97 8.74 27.32
C VAL A 6 13.41 9.78 26.37
N ARG A 7 13.79 11.06 26.54
CA ARG A 7 13.35 12.14 25.65
C ARG A 7 13.82 11.91 24.21
N GLY A 8 15.08 11.56 24.04
CA GLY A 8 15.64 11.21 22.73
C GLY A 8 14.92 10.03 22.06
N PHE A 9 14.58 9.01 22.84
CA PHE A 9 13.85 7.84 22.35
C PHE A 9 12.41 8.18 21.90
N ILE A 10 11.69 9.01 22.69
CA ILE A 10 10.35 9.48 22.30
C ILE A 10 10.42 10.35 21.05
N SER A 11 11.37 11.29 21.00
CA SER A 11 11.55 12.15 19.83
C SER A 11 11.83 11.34 18.55
N LYS A 12 12.72 10.33 18.64
CA LYS A 12 13.01 9.40 17.54
C LYS A 12 11.78 8.59 17.11
N SER A 13 10.90 8.25 18.06
CA SER A 13 9.68 7.48 17.77
C SER A 13 8.58 8.31 17.08
N LEU A 14 8.68 9.63 17.10
CA LEU A 14 7.65 10.54 16.56
C LEU A 14 8.03 11.17 15.22
N ARG A 15 9.25 10.96 14.75
CA ARG A 15 9.73 11.54 13.50
C ARG A 15 10.01 10.45 12.50
N VAL A 16 9.59 10.66 11.27
CA VAL A 16 10.06 9.83 10.14
C VAL A 16 11.58 9.90 10.06
N PRO A 17 12.26 8.83 9.60
CA PRO A 17 13.71 8.75 9.65
C PRO A 17 14.41 9.73 8.69
N HIS A 18 13.70 10.26 7.71
CA HIS A 18 14.22 11.20 6.72
C HIS A 18 13.20 12.29 6.39
N PRO A 19 13.61 13.58 6.29
CA PRO A 19 12.71 14.72 6.10
C PRO A 19 11.93 14.71 4.78
N GLU A 20 12.43 14.04 3.75
CA GLU A 20 11.72 13.91 2.47
C GLU A 20 10.61 12.85 2.48
N ILE A 21 10.51 12.03 3.52
CA ILE A 21 9.35 11.15 3.70
C ILE A 21 8.18 12.02 4.12
N VAL A 22 7.19 12.10 3.23
CA VAL A 22 5.97 12.88 3.49
C VAL A 22 5.22 12.29 4.67
N GLN A 23 4.74 13.13 5.55
CA GLN A 23 3.90 12.76 6.69
C GLN A 23 2.83 13.83 6.92
N ASP A 24 1.75 13.44 7.60
CA ASP A 24 0.71 14.38 8.01
C ASP A 24 1.29 15.50 8.88
N GLU A 25 0.65 16.68 8.84
CA GLU A 25 1.08 17.82 9.65
C GLU A 25 1.11 17.51 11.15
N VAL A 26 2.12 18.05 11.83
CA VAL A 26 2.35 17.79 13.25
C VAL A 26 1.45 18.68 14.11
N GLU A 27 0.28 18.19 14.54
CA GLU A 27 -0.30 18.71 15.78
C GLU A 27 0.57 18.32 16.97
N SER A 28 0.72 19.19 17.95
CA SER A 28 1.38 18.85 19.19
C SER A 28 0.64 17.73 19.92
N LEU A 29 1.30 16.59 20.12
CA LEU A 29 0.71 15.52 20.92
C LEU A 29 0.44 16.00 22.34
N SER A 30 -0.77 15.77 22.84
CA SER A 30 -1.10 16.04 24.25
C SER A 30 -0.18 15.24 25.19
N ALA A 31 -0.01 15.71 26.42
CA ALA A 31 0.80 15.03 27.43
C ALA A 31 0.34 13.57 27.67
N TYR A 32 -0.97 13.33 27.65
CA TYR A 32 -1.55 12.00 27.76
C TYR A 32 -1.12 11.08 26.62
N LYS A 33 -1.18 11.54 25.37
CA LYS A 33 -0.75 10.76 24.20
C LYS A 33 0.76 10.46 24.26
N LYS A 34 1.58 11.42 24.69
CA LYS A 34 3.03 11.20 24.90
C LYS A 34 3.32 10.14 25.96
N LEU A 35 2.57 10.17 27.08
CA LEU A 35 2.71 9.16 28.14
C LEU A 35 2.26 7.77 27.69
N SER A 36 1.15 7.68 26.96
CA SER A 36 0.67 6.43 26.37
C SER A 36 1.70 5.83 25.40
N LEU A 37 2.30 6.67 24.55
CA LEU A 37 3.36 6.26 23.63
C LEU A 37 4.57 5.73 24.43
N LEU A 38 5.02 6.46 25.43
CA LEU A 38 6.14 6.03 26.29
C LEU A 38 5.88 4.65 26.91
N LYS A 39 4.70 4.43 27.49
CA LYS A 39 4.31 3.12 28.05
C LYS A 39 4.41 2.01 27.01
N LYS A 40 3.88 2.24 25.78
CA LYS A 40 3.97 1.28 24.70
C LYS A 40 5.41 0.96 24.30
N GLN A 41 6.26 1.97 24.18
CA GLN A 41 7.66 1.78 23.80
C GLN A 41 8.47 1.09 24.90
N LEU A 42 8.24 1.45 26.17
CA LEU A 42 8.88 0.76 27.30
C LEU A 42 8.46 -0.70 27.38
N HIS A 43 7.18 -1.02 27.11
CA HIS A 43 6.72 -2.41 27.08
C HIS A 43 7.41 -3.20 25.98
N LYS A 44 7.53 -2.67 24.76
CA LYS A 44 8.27 -3.31 23.65
C LYS A 44 9.75 -3.54 24.05
N TRP A 45 10.38 -2.50 24.60
CA TRP A 45 11.76 -2.56 25.06
C TRP A 45 11.94 -3.65 26.15
N SER A 46 11.03 -3.71 27.11
CA SER A 46 11.06 -4.73 28.17
C SER A 46 10.97 -6.14 27.61
N ILE A 47 10.05 -6.38 26.66
CA ILE A 47 9.93 -7.70 26.01
C ILE A 47 11.24 -8.09 25.33
N LEU A 48 11.82 -7.17 24.55
CA LEU A 48 13.08 -7.42 23.85
C LEU A 48 14.25 -7.64 24.82
N SER A 49 14.32 -6.86 25.90
CA SER A 49 15.37 -6.98 26.92
C SER A 49 15.29 -8.29 27.68
N LEU A 50 14.12 -8.63 28.24
CA LEU A 50 13.90 -9.85 29.00
C LEU A 50 14.17 -11.13 28.20
N ASN A 51 13.91 -11.08 26.90
CA ASN A 51 14.16 -12.21 26.00
C ASN A 51 15.52 -12.13 25.28
N ARG A 52 16.44 -11.29 25.74
CA ARG A 52 17.80 -11.12 25.17
C ARG A 52 17.82 -10.74 23.68
N GLN A 53 16.78 -10.07 23.20
CA GLN A 53 16.64 -9.73 21.78
C GLN A 53 17.31 -8.40 21.40
N LEU A 54 17.63 -7.55 22.36
CA LEU A 54 18.26 -6.24 22.08
C LEU A 54 19.63 -6.38 21.42
N GLY A 55 20.39 -7.41 21.75
CA GLY A 55 21.69 -7.71 21.11
C GLY A 55 21.57 -8.29 19.70
N LEU A 56 20.39 -8.78 19.33
CA LEU A 56 20.10 -9.32 17.99
C LEU A 56 19.47 -8.27 17.07
N TYR A 57 18.91 -7.18 17.64
CA TYR A 57 18.34 -6.08 16.86
C TYR A 57 19.43 -5.19 16.28
N THR A 58 19.32 -4.89 15.00
CA THR A 58 20.19 -3.95 14.29
C THR A 58 19.38 -3.05 13.37
N GLU A 59 19.82 -1.81 13.15
CA GLU A 59 19.18 -0.86 12.22
C GLU A 59 19.60 -1.10 10.76
N SER A 60 20.74 -1.75 10.54
CA SER A 60 21.23 -2.13 9.22
C SER A 60 21.80 -3.54 9.27
N ALA A 61 21.60 -4.30 8.22
CA ALA A 61 22.10 -5.65 8.13
C ALA A 61 23.42 -5.68 7.36
N GLN A 62 24.43 -6.36 7.92
CA GLN A 62 25.59 -6.78 7.15
C GLN A 62 25.29 -8.17 6.59
N LEU A 63 24.83 -8.22 5.36
CA LEU A 63 24.44 -9.44 4.67
C LEU A 63 25.58 -9.92 3.77
N ARG A 64 25.86 -11.22 3.81
CA ARG A 64 26.76 -11.86 2.83
C ARG A 64 26.04 -12.00 1.48
N PRO A 65 26.75 -12.04 0.35
CA PRO A 65 26.14 -12.39 -0.93
C PRO A 65 25.36 -13.71 -0.84
N GLY A 66 24.18 -13.75 -1.43
CA GLY A 66 23.30 -14.92 -1.39
C GLY A 66 22.53 -15.12 -0.08
N ALA A 67 22.59 -14.18 0.87
CA ALA A 67 21.87 -14.27 2.13
C ALA A 67 20.36 -14.49 1.93
N ARG A 68 19.78 -15.34 2.77
CA ARG A 68 18.34 -15.57 2.83
C ARG A 68 17.72 -14.73 3.94
N ILE A 69 16.73 -13.96 3.58
CA ILE A 69 16.02 -13.03 4.44
C ILE A 69 14.58 -13.50 4.58
N LEU A 70 14.08 -13.54 5.80
CA LEU A 70 12.66 -13.81 6.06
C LEU A 70 11.99 -12.55 6.58
N LEU A 71 10.94 -12.12 5.89
CA LEU A 71 10.13 -10.98 6.30
C LEU A 71 8.86 -11.45 7.01
N PHE A 72 8.67 -11.01 8.26
CA PHE A 72 7.44 -11.21 9.03
C PHE A 72 6.50 -10.04 8.76
N TYR A 73 5.54 -10.26 7.85
CA TYR A 73 4.48 -9.30 7.56
C TYR A 73 3.20 -9.74 8.26
N SER A 74 3.16 -9.55 9.57
CA SER A 74 2.13 -10.07 10.45
C SER A 74 1.19 -8.97 10.96
N GLY A 75 -0.09 -9.33 11.12
CA GLY A 75 -1.11 -8.45 11.70
C GLY A 75 -1.55 -7.32 10.77
N VAL A 76 -1.36 -7.47 9.47
CA VAL A 76 -1.87 -6.61 8.40
C VAL A 76 -2.55 -7.52 7.37
N ASN A 77 -3.79 -7.20 7.02
CA ASN A 77 -4.59 -7.89 6.02
C ASN A 77 -5.16 -6.93 4.96
N ASN A 78 -4.79 -5.66 5.01
CA ASN A 78 -5.17 -4.66 4.02
C ASN A 78 -4.22 -4.71 2.83
N LEU A 79 -4.78 -4.88 1.64
CA LEU A 79 -4.03 -4.95 0.40
C LEU A 79 -3.22 -3.68 0.12
N GLY A 80 -3.83 -2.50 0.28
CA GLY A 80 -3.16 -1.22 0.05
C GLY A 80 -1.96 -1.02 0.96
N ASP A 81 -2.13 -1.27 2.27
CA ASP A 81 -1.04 -1.18 3.24
C ASP A 81 0.09 -2.15 2.89
N ALA A 82 -0.25 -3.41 2.52
CA ALA A 82 0.75 -4.41 2.16
C ALA A 82 1.56 -4.00 0.92
N LEU A 83 0.89 -3.50 -0.11
CA LEU A 83 1.56 -3.03 -1.33
C LEU A 83 2.52 -1.88 -1.03
N MET A 84 2.10 -0.91 -0.22
CA MET A 84 2.92 0.24 0.15
C MET A 84 4.09 -0.16 1.06
N ASP A 85 3.83 -0.90 2.14
CA ASP A 85 4.85 -1.32 3.11
C ASP A 85 5.93 -2.20 2.49
N LEU A 86 5.55 -3.01 1.50
CA LEU A 86 6.46 -3.94 0.84
C LEU A 86 7.09 -3.39 -0.46
N SER A 87 6.78 -2.15 -0.85
CA SER A 87 7.23 -1.58 -2.13
C SER A 87 8.74 -1.53 -2.26
N GLY A 88 9.48 -1.24 -1.19
CA GLY A 88 10.94 -1.20 -1.19
C GLY A 88 11.64 -2.54 -1.51
N ARG A 89 10.91 -3.68 -1.50
CA ARG A 89 11.42 -4.98 -1.95
C ARG A 89 11.94 -4.95 -3.40
N ALA A 90 11.48 -3.99 -4.19
CA ALA A 90 11.98 -3.76 -5.54
C ALA A 90 13.49 -3.51 -5.61
N LEU A 91 14.09 -3.03 -4.52
CA LEU A 91 15.55 -2.82 -4.40
C LEU A 91 16.34 -4.14 -4.33
N LEU A 92 15.68 -5.28 -4.18
CA LEU A 92 16.31 -6.60 -4.33
C LEU A 92 16.68 -6.91 -5.79
N SER A 93 16.10 -6.19 -6.74
CA SER A 93 16.43 -6.35 -8.16
C SER A 93 17.93 -6.09 -8.39
N GLY A 94 18.61 -7.05 -8.99
CA GLY A 94 20.07 -6.97 -9.21
C GLY A 94 20.93 -7.36 -8.00
N THR A 95 20.34 -7.77 -6.88
CA THR A 95 21.06 -8.36 -5.75
C THR A 95 21.04 -9.89 -5.82
N SER A 96 21.96 -10.54 -5.08
CA SER A 96 21.94 -11.99 -4.92
C SER A 96 21.08 -12.46 -3.73
N TYR A 97 20.45 -11.55 -2.98
CA TYR A 97 19.66 -11.88 -1.81
C TYR A 97 18.35 -12.58 -2.18
N LYS A 98 17.90 -13.49 -1.31
CA LYS A 98 16.60 -14.16 -1.44
C LYS A 98 15.71 -13.68 -0.32
N LEU A 99 14.56 -13.12 -0.67
CA LEU A 99 13.54 -12.67 0.27
C LEU A 99 12.38 -13.64 0.25
N ASP A 100 12.12 -14.24 1.40
CA ASP A 100 10.89 -14.99 1.66
C ASP A 100 9.99 -14.16 2.59
N VAL A 101 8.69 -14.36 2.53
CA VAL A 101 7.74 -13.63 3.36
C VAL A 101 6.72 -14.55 4.00
N VAL A 102 6.38 -14.28 5.27
CA VAL A 102 5.18 -14.83 5.91
C VAL A 102 4.16 -13.73 6.09
N LEU A 103 2.93 -13.93 5.61
CA LEU A 103 1.87 -12.93 5.60
C LEU A 103 0.48 -13.57 5.78
N ASP A 104 -0.52 -12.72 5.88
CA ASP A 104 -1.91 -13.15 5.99
C ASP A 104 -2.36 -13.92 4.72
N PRO A 105 -3.11 -15.03 4.86
CA PRO A 105 -3.60 -15.80 3.72
C PRO A 105 -4.34 -14.98 2.66
N SER A 106 -5.07 -13.92 3.07
CA SER A 106 -5.79 -13.03 2.15
C SER A 106 -4.90 -12.23 1.21
N LEU A 107 -3.62 -12.04 1.56
CA LEU A 107 -2.63 -11.36 0.76
C LEU A 107 -1.80 -12.33 -0.09
N ALA A 108 -1.76 -13.60 0.29
CA ALA A 108 -0.88 -14.59 -0.32
C ALA A 108 -1.19 -14.81 -1.81
N GLU A 109 -2.46 -14.72 -2.21
CA GLU A 109 -2.86 -14.90 -3.60
C GLU A 109 -2.10 -13.96 -4.54
N LEU A 110 -1.97 -12.68 -4.15
CA LEU A 110 -1.23 -11.71 -4.95
C LEU A 110 0.28 -11.94 -4.89
N PHE A 111 0.83 -12.03 -3.68
CA PHE A 111 2.27 -12.04 -3.48
C PHE A 111 2.96 -13.37 -3.84
N ARG A 112 2.23 -14.48 -4.01
CA ARG A 112 2.79 -15.74 -4.54
C ARG A 112 3.31 -15.63 -5.97
N HIS A 113 2.82 -14.65 -6.72
CA HIS A 113 3.24 -14.38 -8.09
C HIS A 113 4.21 -13.20 -8.21
N ASP A 114 4.59 -12.61 -7.09
CA ASP A 114 5.52 -11.50 -7.06
C ASP A 114 6.96 -12.01 -7.14
N ARG A 115 7.68 -11.65 -8.19
CA ARG A 115 9.06 -12.13 -8.45
C ARG A 115 10.10 -11.73 -7.40
N PHE A 116 9.78 -10.72 -6.56
CA PHE A 116 10.70 -10.29 -5.50
C PHE A 116 10.68 -11.22 -4.29
N PHE A 117 9.68 -12.08 -4.17
CA PHE A 117 9.63 -13.11 -3.14
C PHE A 117 10.03 -14.48 -3.72
N SER A 118 11.01 -15.12 -3.10
CA SER A 118 11.38 -16.50 -3.49
C SER A 118 10.34 -17.50 -2.98
N LYS A 119 9.77 -17.25 -1.78
CA LYS A 119 8.67 -18.03 -1.21
C LYS A 119 7.72 -17.15 -0.43
N VAL A 120 6.43 -17.52 -0.46
CA VAL A 120 5.37 -16.88 0.31
C VAL A 120 4.72 -17.93 1.21
N TYR A 121 4.81 -17.70 2.51
CA TYR A 121 4.24 -18.56 3.56
C TYR A 121 3.00 -17.90 4.16
N THR A 122 2.06 -18.73 4.59
CA THR A 122 0.88 -18.30 5.36
C THR A 122 0.83 -18.91 6.75
N ASP A 123 1.70 -19.88 7.02
CA ASP A 123 1.82 -20.56 8.31
C ASP A 123 3.30 -20.63 8.73
N TYR A 124 3.60 -20.21 9.94
CA TYR A 124 4.93 -20.29 10.53
C TYR A 124 5.46 -21.72 10.67
N ARG A 125 4.58 -22.71 10.75
CA ARG A 125 4.95 -24.13 10.89
C ARG A 125 5.60 -24.73 9.65
N GLU A 126 5.44 -24.08 8.50
CA GLU A 126 6.03 -24.49 7.22
C GLU A 126 7.46 -23.97 7.02
N ILE A 127 7.97 -23.17 7.98
CA ILE A 127 9.21 -22.42 7.81
C ILE A 127 10.34 -23.12 8.58
N ASP A 128 11.40 -23.46 7.87
CA ASP A 128 12.69 -23.81 8.46
C ASP A 128 13.45 -22.50 8.78
N PHE A 129 13.36 -22.06 10.05
CA PHE A 129 13.94 -20.80 10.49
C PHE A 129 15.46 -20.79 10.50
N ASP A 130 16.11 -21.95 10.63
CA ASP A 130 17.57 -22.07 10.64
C ASP A 130 18.18 -21.83 9.26
N ALA A 131 17.35 -21.89 8.22
CA ALA A 131 17.77 -21.60 6.85
C ALA A 131 17.92 -20.10 6.54
N TYR A 132 17.59 -19.19 7.49
CA TYR A 132 17.62 -17.76 7.27
C TYR A 132 18.76 -17.07 8.00
N ASP A 133 19.48 -16.21 7.28
CA ASP A 133 20.59 -15.41 7.80
C ASP A 133 20.07 -14.18 8.58
N PHE A 134 18.86 -13.70 8.26
CA PHE A 134 18.32 -12.46 8.79
C PHE A 134 16.79 -12.41 8.77
N VAL A 135 16.20 -11.72 9.74
CA VAL A 135 14.76 -11.52 9.83
C VAL A 135 14.42 -10.03 9.75
N ILE A 136 13.42 -9.68 8.95
CA ILE A 136 12.83 -8.34 8.90
C ILE A 136 11.42 -8.42 9.48
N LEU A 137 11.10 -7.54 10.43
CA LEU A 137 9.73 -7.37 10.92
C LEU A 137 9.09 -6.20 10.19
N ASN A 138 7.81 -6.31 9.80
CA ASN A 138 7.10 -5.16 9.22
C ASN A 138 7.08 -3.96 10.20
N LYS A 139 6.87 -4.23 11.48
CA LYS A 139 6.88 -3.20 12.54
C LYS A 139 7.32 -3.84 13.87
N LEU A 140 7.85 -3.01 14.78
CA LEU A 140 8.07 -3.43 16.17
C LEU A 140 6.74 -3.41 16.94
N GLY A 141 5.79 -4.25 16.52
CA GLY A 141 4.54 -4.51 17.23
C GLY A 141 4.74 -5.62 18.28
N ILE A 142 4.03 -5.55 19.42
CA ILE A 142 4.17 -6.56 20.50
C ILE A 142 3.90 -7.97 19.97
N ARG A 143 2.88 -8.15 19.13
CA ARG A 143 2.54 -9.42 18.51
C ARG A 143 3.70 -9.93 17.65
N VAL A 144 4.19 -9.11 16.73
CA VAL A 144 5.28 -9.48 15.79
C VAL A 144 6.59 -9.79 16.53
N ILE A 145 6.91 -9.01 17.59
CA ILE A 145 8.06 -9.29 18.46
C ILE A 145 7.92 -10.67 19.13
N LYS A 146 6.74 -11.00 19.67
CA LYS A 146 6.48 -12.31 20.29
C LYS A 146 6.56 -13.46 19.28
N GLU A 147 6.05 -13.28 18.07
CA GLU A 147 6.18 -14.25 16.98
C GLU A 147 7.65 -14.47 16.63
N LYS A 148 8.43 -13.40 16.47
CA LYS A 148 9.88 -13.49 16.24
C LYS A 148 10.60 -14.25 17.34
N ILE A 149 10.31 -13.95 18.62
CA ILE A 149 10.92 -14.65 19.76
C ILE A 149 10.57 -16.14 19.74
N ARG A 150 9.30 -16.45 19.46
CA ARG A 150 8.80 -17.84 19.45
C ARG A 150 9.40 -18.69 18.34
N TYR A 151 9.49 -18.15 17.14
CA TYR A 151 9.81 -18.92 15.94
C TYR A 151 11.25 -18.75 15.47
N ALA A 152 11.83 -17.56 15.62
CA ALA A 152 13.17 -17.21 15.14
C ALA A 152 14.02 -16.57 16.26
N GLY A 153 13.98 -17.13 17.47
CA GLY A 153 14.52 -16.53 18.69
C GLY A 153 15.97 -16.10 18.60
N GLN A 154 16.83 -16.86 17.92
CA GLN A 154 18.27 -16.61 17.79
C GLN A 154 18.64 -15.80 16.54
N ALA A 155 17.71 -15.58 15.61
CA ALA A 155 18.00 -14.83 14.39
C ALA A 155 18.25 -13.35 14.67
N ARG A 156 19.25 -12.75 14.01
CA ARG A 156 19.44 -11.30 13.95
C ARG A 156 18.29 -10.69 13.19
N PHE A 157 17.85 -9.50 13.59
CA PHE A 157 16.66 -8.90 12.97
C PHE A 157 16.68 -7.38 12.97
N THR A 158 15.83 -6.83 12.12
CA THR A 158 15.47 -5.40 12.06
C THR A 158 13.97 -5.24 11.91
N SER A 159 13.52 -4.02 11.71
CA SER A 159 12.12 -3.72 11.37
C SER A 159 12.06 -2.63 10.30
N LEU A 160 11.11 -2.76 9.34
CA LEU A 160 10.91 -1.75 8.30
C LEU A 160 10.58 -0.38 8.89
N ILE A 161 9.64 -0.33 9.82
CA ILE A 161 9.22 0.93 10.45
C ILE A 161 10.07 1.27 11.71
N GLY A 162 10.84 0.31 12.22
CA GLY A 162 11.64 0.49 13.42
C GLY A 162 10.80 0.86 14.64
N TRP A 163 11.27 1.85 15.41
CA TRP A 163 10.59 2.35 16.60
C TRP A 163 9.55 3.43 16.31
N TYR A 164 9.35 3.78 15.04
CA TYR A 164 8.40 4.82 14.67
C TYR A 164 6.97 4.46 15.12
N ALA A 165 6.30 5.42 15.71
CA ALA A 165 4.92 5.32 16.18
C ALA A 165 4.22 6.70 16.11
N GLY A 166 4.67 7.52 15.18
CA GLY A 166 4.13 8.84 14.91
C GLY A 166 2.86 8.80 14.07
N ARG A 167 2.66 9.84 13.28
CA ARG A 167 1.52 10.04 12.42
C ARG A 167 1.57 9.20 11.16
N ASN A 168 0.52 9.33 10.35
CA ASN A 168 0.49 8.78 9.03
C ASN A 168 1.63 9.38 8.17
N PHE A 169 2.18 8.59 7.30
CA PHE A 169 3.34 8.93 6.47
C PHE A 169 3.23 8.24 5.12
N ASN A 170 4.05 8.65 4.17
CA ASN A 170 4.13 7.95 2.90
C ASN A 170 4.87 6.62 3.09
N HIS A 171 4.08 5.53 3.16
CA HIS A 171 4.58 4.19 3.39
C HIS A 171 5.51 3.69 2.28
N ILE A 172 5.32 4.15 1.03
CA ILE A 172 6.16 3.77 -0.11
C ILE A 172 7.56 4.35 0.08
N GLN A 173 7.67 5.66 0.33
CA GLN A 173 8.95 6.31 0.57
C GLN A 173 9.67 5.71 1.79
N PHE A 174 8.94 5.46 2.87
CA PHE A 174 9.49 4.85 4.07
C PHE A 174 10.00 3.42 3.80
N SER A 175 9.24 2.63 3.04
CA SER A 175 9.62 1.29 2.64
C SER A 175 10.92 1.28 1.82
N TYR A 176 11.01 2.16 0.81
CA TYR A 176 12.24 2.31 0.01
C TYR A 176 13.43 2.74 0.88
N TYR A 177 13.25 3.72 1.76
CA TYR A 177 14.29 4.12 2.71
C TYR A 177 14.77 2.94 3.57
N SER A 178 13.83 2.20 4.14
CA SER A 178 14.14 1.08 5.04
C SER A 178 14.86 -0.05 4.30
N PHE A 179 14.38 -0.45 3.15
CA PHE A 179 15.04 -1.50 2.35
C PHE A 179 16.42 -1.04 1.86
N ASN A 180 16.58 0.21 1.41
CA ASN A 180 17.88 0.77 1.03
C ASN A 180 18.90 0.64 2.17
N LYS A 181 18.49 1.01 3.40
CA LYS A 181 19.32 0.90 4.59
C LYS A 181 19.62 -0.54 4.99
N ILE A 182 18.61 -1.42 4.95
CA ILE A 182 18.73 -2.83 5.34
C ILE A 182 19.65 -3.58 4.36
N LEU A 183 19.44 -3.38 3.07
CA LEU A 183 20.20 -4.06 2.00
C LEU A 183 21.57 -3.40 1.75
N ASN A 184 21.85 -2.27 2.37
CA ASN A 184 23.03 -1.45 2.12
C ASN A 184 23.25 -1.20 0.62
N SER A 185 22.16 -0.81 -0.08
CA SER A 185 22.14 -0.65 -1.54
C SER A 185 22.94 0.56 -2.03
N GLY A 186 23.30 1.50 -1.13
CA GLY A 186 24.12 2.66 -1.45
C GLY A 186 23.45 3.68 -2.37
N ILE A 187 22.14 3.60 -2.57
CA ILE A 187 21.40 4.54 -3.40
C ILE A 187 21.26 5.86 -2.65
N GLU A 188 21.64 6.97 -3.30
CA GLU A 188 21.42 8.30 -2.74
C GLU A 188 19.95 8.55 -2.46
N GLU A 189 19.64 9.13 -1.29
CA GLU A 189 18.27 9.32 -0.84
C GLU A 189 17.43 10.17 -1.81
N ALA A 190 18.00 11.24 -2.39
CA ALA A 190 17.29 12.05 -3.38
C ALA A 190 16.89 11.26 -4.64
N ALA A 191 17.75 10.34 -5.11
CA ALA A 191 17.44 9.43 -6.21
C ALA A 191 16.40 8.38 -5.78
N LEU A 192 16.53 7.88 -4.54
CA LEU A 192 15.62 6.91 -3.96
C LEU A 192 14.18 7.41 -3.94
N TYR A 193 13.94 8.63 -3.43
CA TYR A 193 12.59 9.18 -3.30
C TYR A 193 11.96 9.53 -4.64
N ARG A 194 12.74 10.05 -5.58
CA ARG A 194 12.26 10.34 -6.95
C ARG A 194 11.86 9.09 -7.72
N ASN A 195 12.58 7.99 -7.50
CA ASN A 195 12.39 6.73 -8.23
C ASN A 195 11.54 5.72 -7.45
N SER A 196 11.16 6.01 -6.19
CA SER A 196 10.31 5.12 -5.42
C SER A 196 8.93 5.01 -6.08
N ARG A 197 8.43 3.79 -6.20
CA ARG A 197 7.14 3.50 -6.83
C ARG A 197 6.56 2.20 -6.29
N LEU A 198 5.28 2.05 -6.43
CA LEU A 198 4.63 0.80 -6.13
C LEU A 198 4.81 -0.15 -7.32
N ILE A 199 5.45 -1.29 -7.08
CA ILE A 199 5.72 -2.30 -8.11
C ILE A 199 5.00 -3.59 -7.73
N LEU A 200 4.33 -4.17 -8.72
CA LEU A 200 3.72 -5.47 -8.63
C LEU A 200 4.02 -6.23 -9.91
N ASP A 201 4.74 -7.34 -9.79
CA ASP A 201 5.12 -8.20 -10.90
C ASP A 201 4.33 -9.51 -10.89
N ALA A 202 3.07 -9.47 -10.50
CA ALA A 202 2.18 -10.60 -10.62
C ALA A 202 2.01 -10.96 -12.11
N PRO A 203 2.15 -12.22 -12.50
CA PRO A 203 1.90 -12.62 -13.88
C PRO A 203 0.45 -12.30 -14.25
N GLN A 204 0.24 -11.87 -15.48
CA GLN A 204 -1.12 -11.76 -15.99
C GLN A 204 -1.74 -13.15 -16.02
N SER A 205 -2.95 -13.29 -15.53
CA SER A 205 -3.69 -14.55 -15.61
C SER A 205 -3.89 -14.90 -17.07
N GLN A 206 -3.46 -16.11 -17.47
CA GLN A 206 -3.70 -16.61 -18.82
C GLN A 206 -5.20 -16.84 -19.08
N ASP A 207 -5.97 -17.04 -18.00
CA ASP A 207 -7.40 -17.31 -18.05
C ASP A 207 -8.27 -16.05 -18.12
N PHE A 208 -7.68 -14.86 -17.86
CA PHE A 208 -8.40 -13.59 -17.91
C PHE A 208 -8.08 -12.84 -19.21
N PRO A 209 -9.08 -12.57 -20.07
CA PRO A 209 -8.86 -11.91 -21.36
C PRO A 209 -8.65 -10.40 -21.19
N ALA A 210 -7.54 -9.99 -20.57
CA ALA A 210 -7.24 -8.60 -20.27
C ALA A 210 -7.30 -7.69 -21.52
N GLN A 211 -6.91 -8.21 -22.69
CA GLN A 211 -7.03 -7.48 -23.96
C GLN A 211 -8.47 -7.09 -24.32
N ALA A 212 -9.46 -7.87 -23.90
CA ALA A 212 -10.86 -7.50 -24.12
C ALA A 212 -11.27 -6.21 -23.38
N TRP A 213 -10.48 -5.81 -22.40
CA TRP A 213 -10.68 -4.63 -21.55
C TRP A 213 -9.75 -3.47 -21.88
N ALA A 214 -8.86 -3.65 -22.86
CA ALA A 214 -7.89 -2.65 -23.27
C ALA A 214 -8.57 -1.35 -23.71
N GLY A 215 -8.04 -0.22 -23.21
CA GLY A 215 -8.53 1.11 -23.57
C GLY A 215 -9.82 1.55 -22.89
N ARG A 216 -10.42 0.73 -22.01
CA ARG A 216 -11.60 1.08 -21.19
C ARG A 216 -11.21 2.00 -20.02
N ILE A 217 -12.24 2.58 -19.40
CA ILE A 217 -12.10 3.33 -18.15
C ILE A 217 -12.61 2.45 -17.01
N ALA A 218 -11.73 2.16 -16.06
CA ALA A 218 -12.09 1.37 -14.88
C ALA A 218 -12.58 2.29 -13.76
N ILE A 219 -13.77 2.01 -13.23
CA ILE A 219 -14.38 2.75 -12.12
C ILE A 219 -14.49 1.80 -10.92
N SER A 220 -13.88 2.17 -9.80
CA SER A 220 -13.99 1.41 -8.55
C SER A 220 -15.24 1.84 -7.79
N VAL A 221 -16.10 0.87 -7.48
CA VAL A 221 -17.32 1.06 -6.68
C VAL A 221 -17.27 0.26 -5.39
N GLY A 222 -18.05 0.69 -4.39
CA GLY A 222 -18.04 0.14 -3.05
C GLY A 222 -16.83 0.60 -2.24
N GLY A 223 -16.68 0.07 -1.04
CA GLY A 223 -15.61 0.39 -0.11
C GLY A 223 -15.83 -0.28 1.24
N ARG A 224 -14.78 -0.42 2.06
CA ARG A 224 -14.88 -0.99 3.39
C ARG A 224 -15.41 0.04 4.40
N GLU A 225 -14.95 1.28 4.28
CA GLU A 225 -15.26 2.38 5.19
C GLU A 225 -16.22 3.35 4.53
N SER A 226 -17.26 3.78 5.25
CA SER A 226 -18.33 4.60 4.69
C SER A 226 -17.84 5.94 4.13
N ASN A 227 -16.83 6.56 4.75
CA ASN A 227 -16.23 7.82 4.29
C ASN A 227 -15.44 7.69 2.97
N ARG A 228 -15.26 6.45 2.46
CA ARG A 228 -14.58 6.12 1.19
C ARG A 228 -15.53 5.52 0.15
N ILE A 229 -16.84 5.50 0.41
CA ILE A 229 -17.85 5.06 -0.56
C ILE A 229 -18.41 6.30 -1.25
N TYR A 230 -18.14 6.43 -2.55
CA TYR A 230 -18.62 7.57 -3.33
C TYR A 230 -20.04 7.31 -3.86
N GLY A 231 -21.02 7.98 -3.30
CA GLY A 231 -22.45 7.73 -3.58
C GLY A 231 -23.03 8.43 -4.81
N LYS A 232 -22.24 9.23 -5.56
CA LYS A 232 -22.75 10.02 -6.70
C LYS A 232 -22.35 9.42 -8.07
N TRP A 233 -22.07 8.11 -8.15
CA TRP A 233 -21.70 7.50 -9.44
C TRP A 233 -22.80 7.60 -10.48
N ALA A 234 -24.07 7.52 -10.10
CA ALA A 234 -25.20 7.71 -11.03
C ALA A 234 -25.14 9.06 -11.73
N ASP A 235 -24.88 10.14 -10.98
CA ASP A 235 -24.76 11.50 -11.53
C ASP A 235 -23.51 11.64 -12.41
N VAL A 236 -22.40 11.00 -12.05
CA VAL A 236 -21.18 10.96 -12.87
C VAL A 236 -21.48 10.27 -14.21
N LEU A 237 -22.07 9.07 -14.19
CA LEU A 237 -22.36 8.30 -15.39
C LEU A 237 -23.35 9.01 -16.32
N ALA A 238 -24.40 9.66 -15.77
CA ALA A 238 -25.33 10.46 -16.56
C ALA A 238 -24.62 11.61 -17.31
N ARG A 239 -23.67 12.30 -16.65
CA ARG A 239 -22.89 13.37 -17.27
C ARG A 239 -21.89 12.85 -18.30
N LEU A 240 -21.34 11.66 -18.09
CA LEU A 240 -20.45 10.99 -19.05
C LEU A 240 -21.23 10.58 -20.31
N ASP A 241 -22.50 10.15 -20.15
CA ASP A 241 -23.41 9.83 -21.26
C ASP A 241 -23.73 11.05 -22.15
N ASP A 242 -23.88 12.21 -21.50
CA ASP A 242 -24.19 13.48 -22.18
C ASP A 242 -22.97 14.14 -22.86
N ASP A 243 -21.72 13.75 -22.51
CA ASP A 243 -20.51 14.32 -23.12
C ASP A 243 -20.02 13.47 -24.30
N PRO A 244 -20.10 13.98 -25.56
CA PRO A 244 -19.73 13.20 -26.76
C PRO A 244 -18.26 12.76 -26.82
N LYS A 245 -17.38 13.42 -26.05
CA LYS A 245 -15.96 13.04 -25.98
C LYS A 245 -15.73 11.93 -24.99
N LEU A 246 -16.58 11.81 -23.97
CA LEU A 246 -16.43 10.84 -22.88
C LEU A 246 -17.32 9.61 -23.10
N SER A 247 -18.54 9.77 -23.66
CA SER A 247 -19.44 8.65 -23.93
C SER A 247 -18.92 7.63 -24.94
N ARG A 248 -17.93 8.01 -25.75
CA ARG A 248 -17.27 7.09 -26.71
C ARG A 248 -16.39 6.03 -26.06
N TYR A 249 -16.02 6.19 -24.78
CA TYR A 249 -15.27 5.18 -24.07
C TYR A 249 -16.19 4.10 -23.53
N GLN A 250 -15.66 2.90 -23.38
CA GLN A 250 -16.32 1.84 -22.65
C GLN A 250 -15.90 1.92 -21.17
N TYR A 251 -16.85 1.77 -20.28
CA TYR A 251 -16.65 1.83 -18.85
C TYR A 251 -16.85 0.47 -18.21
N VAL A 252 -16.07 0.16 -17.20
CA VAL A 252 -16.20 -1.07 -16.44
C VAL A 252 -16.16 -0.77 -14.94
N LEU A 253 -17.20 -1.20 -14.24
CA LEU A 253 -17.25 -1.16 -12.78
C LEU A 253 -16.46 -2.34 -12.23
N ILE A 254 -15.59 -2.08 -11.26
CA ILE A 254 -14.82 -3.08 -10.53
C ILE A 254 -14.91 -2.82 -9.03
N GLY A 255 -14.74 -3.86 -8.24
CA GLY A 255 -14.86 -3.78 -6.78
C GLY A 255 -15.06 -5.16 -6.19
N SER A 256 -15.07 -5.25 -4.86
CA SER A 256 -15.43 -6.46 -4.12
C SER A 256 -16.94 -6.55 -3.90
N ASP A 257 -17.40 -7.64 -3.27
CA ASP A 257 -18.82 -7.95 -3.08
C ASP A 257 -19.63 -6.84 -2.39
N ASN A 258 -18.97 -5.99 -1.61
CA ASN A 258 -19.64 -4.84 -0.96
C ASN A 258 -20.11 -3.76 -1.93
N GLY A 259 -19.64 -3.77 -3.18
CA GLY A 259 -20.09 -2.89 -4.26
C GLY A 259 -21.19 -3.47 -5.14
N LEU A 260 -21.61 -4.74 -4.94
CA LEU A 260 -22.55 -5.43 -5.84
C LEU A 260 -23.88 -4.72 -5.99
N LYS A 261 -24.44 -4.22 -4.88
CA LYS A 261 -25.73 -3.49 -4.93
C LYS A 261 -25.61 -2.24 -5.76
N GLU A 262 -24.60 -1.42 -5.50
CA GLU A 262 -24.35 -0.18 -6.24
C GLU A 262 -24.12 -0.47 -7.73
N ALA A 263 -23.30 -1.46 -8.05
CA ALA A 263 -23.04 -1.85 -9.43
C ALA A 263 -24.30 -2.33 -10.16
N SER A 264 -25.19 -3.07 -9.49
CA SER A 264 -26.48 -3.50 -10.02
C SER A 264 -27.38 -2.31 -10.32
N ASP A 265 -27.49 -1.36 -9.37
CA ASP A 265 -28.30 -0.15 -9.54
C ASP A 265 -27.79 0.70 -10.72
N LEU A 266 -26.46 0.86 -10.86
CA LEU A 266 -25.82 1.61 -11.93
C LEU A 266 -25.99 0.95 -13.32
N THR A 267 -25.85 -0.37 -13.40
CA THR A 267 -26.03 -1.10 -14.68
C THR A 267 -27.48 -1.21 -15.11
N ALA A 268 -28.43 -1.03 -14.20
CA ALA A 268 -29.87 -0.96 -14.53
C ALA A 268 -30.28 0.41 -15.13
N MET A 269 -29.42 1.43 -15.06
CA MET A 269 -29.67 2.72 -15.68
C MET A 269 -29.67 2.59 -17.21
N SER A 270 -30.51 3.40 -17.88
CA SER A 270 -30.54 3.47 -19.34
C SER A 270 -29.67 4.62 -19.82
N PHE A 271 -28.62 4.32 -20.57
CA PHE A 271 -27.74 5.29 -21.21
C PHE A 271 -28.03 5.34 -22.72
N ARG A 272 -27.86 6.51 -23.35
CA ARG A 272 -28.03 6.67 -24.79
C ARG A 272 -26.77 6.35 -25.57
N ASN A 273 -25.63 6.75 -25.00
CA ASN A 273 -24.36 6.73 -25.70
C ASN A 273 -23.29 5.94 -24.93
N LEU A 274 -23.39 5.88 -23.61
CA LEU A 274 -22.40 5.28 -22.74
C LEU A 274 -22.55 3.76 -22.68
N GLN A 275 -21.43 3.03 -22.80
CA GLN A 275 -21.36 1.59 -22.61
C GLN A 275 -20.77 1.29 -21.23
N LEU A 276 -21.54 0.60 -20.38
CA LEU A 276 -21.16 0.27 -19.02
C LEU A 276 -21.28 -1.24 -18.77
N ASP A 277 -20.19 -1.84 -18.36
CA ASP A 277 -20.12 -3.25 -17.91
C ASP A 277 -19.83 -3.32 -16.40
N SER A 278 -20.13 -4.45 -15.76
CA SER A 278 -19.78 -4.69 -14.36
C SER A 278 -19.06 -6.04 -14.15
N LEU A 279 -17.91 -5.95 -13.52
CA LEU A 279 -17.10 -7.07 -13.02
C LEU A 279 -16.95 -7.04 -11.49
N VAL A 280 -17.78 -6.27 -10.81
CA VAL A 280 -17.81 -6.19 -9.33
C VAL A 280 -18.10 -7.57 -8.74
N GLY A 281 -17.29 -8.00 -7.78
CA GLY A 281 -17.39 -9.32 -7.16
C GLY A 281 -16.99 -10.52 -8.05
N LYS A 282 -16.53 -10.27 -9.29
CA LYS A 282 -16.21 -11.35 -10.25
C LYS A 282 -14.71 -11.57 -10.44
N LEU A 283 -13.88 -10.62 -10.04
CA LEU A 283 -12.45 -10.65 -10.30
C LEU A 283 -11.65 -10.99 -9.06
N LYS A 284 -10.67 -11.84 -9.24
CA LYS A 284 -9.57 -12.01 -8.30
C LYS A 284 -8.65 -10.78 -8.35
N ILE A 285 -7.83 -10.59 -7.31
CA ILE A 285 -7.02 -9.37 -7.21
C ILE A 285 -5.97 -9.24 -8.33
N HIS A 286 -5.37 -10.34 -8.78
CA HIS A 286 -4.43 -10.33 -9.91
C HIS A 286 -5.13 -10.07 -11.25
N GLU A 287 -6.41 -10.45 -11.40
CA GLU A 287 -7.23 -10.10 -12.56
C GLU A 287 -7.61 -8.62 -12.55
N CYS A 288 -7.89 -8.05 -11.36
CA CYS A 288 -8.04 -6.60 -11.21
C CYS A 288 -6.77 -5.86 -11.66
N TYR A 289 -5.59 -6.36 -11.30
CA TYR A 289 -4.32 -5.79 -11.75
C TYR A 289 -4.18 -5.84 -13.28
N ALA A 290 -4.48 -6.98 -13.89
CA ALA A 290 -4.41 -7.15 -15.34
C ALA A 290 -5.40 -6.23 -16.08
N LEU A 291 -6.65 -6.14 -15.59
CA LEU A 291 -7.68 -5.26 -16.16
C LEU A 291 -7.28 -3.78 -16.04
N ILE A 292 -6.93 -3.36 -14.83
CA ILE A 292 -6.54 -1.95 -14.57
C ILE A 292 -5.33 -1.60 -15.44
N GLY A 293 -4.32 -2.49 -15.53
CA GLY A 293 -3.12 -2.27 -16.32
C GLY A 293 -3.37 -2.07 -17.83
N GLN A 294 -4.51 -2.54 -18.34
CA GLN A 294 -4.95 -2.33 -19.72
C GLN A 294 -5.91 -1.15 -19.88
N SER A 295 -6.33 -0.54 -18.78
CA SER A 295 -7.27 0.59 -18.80
C SER A 295 -6.57 1.89 -19.21
N LYS A 296 -7.31 2.81 -19.83
CA LYS A 296 -6.82 4.16 -20.13
C LYS A 296 -6.80 5.07 -18.91
N LEU A 297 -7.72 4.84 -18.00
CA LEU A 297 -7.90 5.62 -16.79
C LEU A 297 -8.50 4.74 -15.71
N PHE A 298 -8.02 4.90 -14.50
CA PHE A 298 -8.67 4.40 -13.30
C PHE A 298 -9.33 5.56 -12.53
N VAL A 299 -10.54 5.34 -12.03
CA VAL A 299 -11.26 6.32 -11.19
C VAL A 299 -11.80 5.61 -9.97
N GLY A 300 -11.53 6.11 -8.78
CA GLY A 300 -12.04 5.49 -7.55
C GLY A 300 -11.58 6.16 -6.28
N ALA A 301 -12.19 5.78 -5.16
CA ALA A 301 -11.81 6.26 -3.85
C ALA A 301 -10.52 5.59 -3.33
N ASP A 302 -9.90 6.21 -2.31
CA ASP A 302 -8.75 5.64 -1.60
C ASP A 302 -9.07 4.25 -1.06
N GLY A 303 -8.35 3.26 -1.55
CA GLY A 303 -8.54 1.85 -1.22
C GLY A 303 -7.59 0.93 -1.97
N GLY A 304 -7.75 -0.38 -1.81
CA GLY A 304 -6.86 -1.38 -2.41
C GLY A 304 -6.69 -1.25 -3.93
N LEU A 305 -7.76 -0.92 -4.66
CA LEU A 305 -7.72 -0.78 -6.12
C LEU A 305 -6.97 0.47 -6.59
N LEU A 306 -6.95 1.56 -5.81
CA LEU A 306 -6.09 2.71 -6.08
C LEU A 306 -4.61 2.29 -6.08
N HIS A 307 -4.21 1.48 -5.10
CA HIS A 307 -2.83 0.98 -5.02
C HIS A 307 -2.52 -0.02 -6.14
N ILE A 308 -3.49 -0.80 -6.60
CA ILE A 308 -3.35 -1.62 -7.80
C ILE A 308 -3.14 -0.74 -9.05
N ALA A 309 -3.91 0.33 -9.20
CA ALA A 309 -3.73 1.28 -10.32
C ALA A 309 -2.35 1.95 -10.29
N HIS A 310 -1.88 2.30 -9.09
CA HIS A 310 -0.50 2.81 -8.90
C HIS A 310 0.54 1.75 -9.32
N ALA A 311 0.39 0.51 -8.87
CA ALA A 311 1.32 -0.58 -9.23
C ALA A 311 1.32 -0.87 -10.74
N ALA A 312 0.19 -0.69 -11.41
CA ALA A 312 0.04 -0.86 -12.85
C ALA A 312 0.50 0.35 -13.67
N GLY A 313 0.80 1.49 -13.04
CA GLY A 313 1.22 2.72 -13.72
C GLY A 313 0.12 3.39 -14.54
N VAL A 314 -1.14 3.20 -14.17
CA VAL A 314 -2.28 3.71 -14.93
C VAL A 314 -2.64 5.13 -14.46
N PRO A 315 -2.88 6.09 -15.39
CA PRO A 315 -3.39 7.40 -15.03
C PRO A 315 -4.63 7.27 -14.14
N THR A 316 -4.68 8.05 -13.07
CA THR A 316 -5.67 7.83 -12.02
C THR A 316 -6.34 9.13 -11.60
N VAL A 317 -7.66 9.11 -11.43
CA VAL A 317 -8.43 10.11 -10.69
C VAL A 317 -8.82 9.46 -9.36
N ALA A 318 -8.27 9.98 -8.28
CA ALA A 318 -8.45 9.41 -6.94
C ALA A 318 -9.30 10.32 -6.07
N LEU A 319 -10.30 9.74 -5.39
CA LEU A 319 -11.19 10.44 -4.49
C LEU A 319 -10.74 10.19 -3.05
N PHE A 320 -10.53 11.26 -2.30
CA PHE A 320 -10.08 11.23 -0.90
C PHE A 320 -11.06 11.96 0.01
N SER A 321 -11.23 11.46 1.23
CA SER A 321 -11.81 12.23 2.33
C SER A 321 -10.82 13.26 2.87
N ASP A 322 -11.28 14.27 3.59
CA ASP A 322 -10.45 15.35 4.13
C ASP A 322 -9.46 14.92 5.20
N ASP A 323 -9.72 13.78 5.86
CA ASP A 323 -8.85 13.20 6.89
C ASP A 323 -7.61 12.49 6.33
N ILE A 324 -7.48 12.41 4.99
CA ILE A 324 -6.38 11.74 4.32
C ILE A 324 -5.57 12.71 3.47
N ASP A 325 -4.30 12.86 3.78
CA ASP A 325 -3.36 13.54 2.88
C ASP A 325 -3.00 12.61 1.71
N PRO A 326 -3.43 12.92 0.46
CA PRO A 326 -3.12 12.10 -0.71
C PRO A 326 -1.62 11.82 -0.89
N ARG A 327 -0.76 12.77 -0.49
CA ARG A 327 0.71 12.63 -0.59
C ARG A 327 1.26 11.46 0.24
N THR A 328 0.49 10.96 1.21
CA THR A 328 0.85 9.79 2.01
C THR A 328 0.48 8.46 1.34
N ARG A 329 -0.30 8.47 0.23
CA ARG A 329 -0.87 7.29 -0.40
C ARG A 329 -0.18 6.85 -1.67
N TYR A 330 0.45 7.76 -2.39
CA TYR A 330 1.15 7.46 -3.63
C TYR A 330 2.41 8.31 -3.81
N VAL A 331 3.22 7.94 -4.79
CA VAL A 331 4.37 8.73 -5.23
C VAL A 331 4.16 9.02 -6.71
N GLU A 332 4.12 10.30 -7.08
CA GLU A 332 4.09 10.72 -8.48
C GLU A 332 5.49 10.70 -9.08
N ASN A 333 5.57 10.15 -10.28
CA ASN A 333 6.77 10.14 -11.09
C ASN A 333 6.37 9.85 -12.56
N ASP A 334 7.34 9.60 -13.42
CA ASP A 334 7.06 9.32 -14.84
C ASP A 334 6.26 8.04 -15.09
N PHE A 335 6.25 7.13 -14.11
CA PHE A 335 5.50 5.88 -14.19
C PHE A 335 4.04 6.00 -13.76
N PHE A 336 3.75 6.84 -12.77
CA PHE A 336 2.40 6.96 -12.22
C PHE A 336 2.00 8.42 -12.06
N ARG A 337 0.82 8.75 -12.58
CA ARG A 337 0.19 10.08 -12.48
C ARG A 337 -1.16 9.96 -11.81
N CYS A 338 -1.39 10.78 -10.78
CA CYS A 338 -2.64 10.82 -10.05
C CYS A 338 -3.17 12.25 -10.00
N THR A 339 -4.48 12.41 -10.24
CA THR A 339 -5.17 13.68 -9.98
C THR A 339 -6.11 13.46 -8.80
N PRO A 340 -5.75 13.93 -7.59
CA PRO A 340 -6.59 13.78 -6.41
C PRO A 340 -7.75 14.78 -6.42
N LEU A 341 -8.92 14.32 -6.00
CA LEU A 341 -10.06 15.15 -5.59
C LEU A 341 -10.28 14.90 -4.10
N ILE A 342 -10.36 15.97 -3.32
CA ILE A 342 -10.49 15.88 -1.86
C ILE A 342 -11.87 16.40 -1.48
N GLY A 343 -12.66 15.57 -0.81
CA GLY A 343 -13.94 15.96 -0.24
C GLY A 343 -13.78 16.89 0.96
N GLN A 344 -14.87 17.49 1.41
CA GLN A 344 -14.86 18.36 2.60
C GLN A 344 -15.00 17.60 3.92
N THR A 345 -15.57 16.39 3.86
CA THR A 345 -15.74 15.48 5.00
C THR A 345 -15.46 14.03 4.58
N ASP A 346 -16.17 13.56 3.58
CA ASP A 346 -16.01 12.25 2.97
C ASP A 346 -15.97 12.38 1.43
N VAL A 347 -15.75 11.29 0.74
CA VAL A 347 -15.66 11.30 -0.71
C VAL A 347 -16.97 11.69 -1.39
N THR A 348 -18.14 11.51 -0.73
CA THR A 348 -19.46 11.84 -1.31
C THR A 348 -19.68 13.35 -1.40
N SER A 349 -18.94 14.15 -0.64
CA SER A 349 -18.97 15.62 -0.75
C SER A 349 -18.34 16.15 -2.04
N ILE A 350 -17.57 15.31 -2.77
CA ILE A 350 -17.03 15.66 -4.09
C ILE A 350 -18.18 15.72 -5.10
N GLU A 351 -18.23 16.82 -5.86
CA GLU A 351 -19.28 17.00 -6.85
C GLU A 351 -19.03 16.17 -8.13
N ALA A 352 -20.10 15.58 -8.68
CA ALA A 352 -20.01 14.77 -9.89
C ALA A 352 -19.41 15.54 -11.09
N ASN A 353 -19.69 16.83 -11.19
CA ASN A 353 -19.09 17.71 -12.20
C ASN A 353 -17.57 17.80 -12.10
N ASP A 354 -17.02 17.82 -10.88
CA ASP A 354 -15.59 17.88 -10.66
C ASP A 354 -14.92 16.57 -11.06
N VAL A 355 -15.54 15.43 -10.74
CA VAL A 355 -15.06 14.12 -11.18
C VAL A 355 -15.00 14.05 -12.70
N VAL A 356 -16.08 14.41 -13.40
CA VAL A 356 -16.14 14.38 -14.88
C VAL A 356 -15.12 15.35 -15.49
N ARG A 357 -15.01 16.58 -14.95
CA ARG A 357 -14.04 17.58 -15.41
C ARG A 357 -12.59 17.07 -15.31
N VAL A 358 -12.25 16.44 -14.20
CA VAL A 358 -10.90 15.91 -13.97
C VAL A 358 -10.65 14.68 -14.84
N MET A 359 -11.61 13.77 -14.99
CA MET A 359 -11.53 12.63 -15.92
C MET A 359 -11.22 13.10 -17.34
N LYS A 360 -11.94 14.13 -17.82
CA LYS A 360 -11.73 14.72 -19.15
C LYS A 360 -10.32 15.28 -19.31
N GLY A 361 -9.82 15.98 -18.29
CA GLY A 361 -8.44 16.47 -18.27
C GLY A 361 -7.39 15.37 -18.26
N ALA A 362 -7.61 14.27 -17.54
CA ALA A 362 -6.70 13.14 -17.47
C ALA A 362 -6.63 12.34 -18.80
N LEU A 363 -7.72 12.28 -19.56
CA LEU A 363 -7.80 11.58 -20.85
C LEU A 363 -7.23 12.39 -22.04
N THR A 364 -6.94 13.67 -21.85
CA THR A 364 -6.42 14.57 -22.89
C THR A 364 -4.91 14.85 -22.76
N ARG A 365 -4.31 14.38 -21.70
CA ARG A 365 -2.85 14.42 -21.44
C ARG A 365 -2.17 13.16 -21.93
#